data_2d97cf5cc7451f4b1b72ade6bdc5434e
#
_entry.id   2d97cf5cc7451f4b1b72ade6bdc5434e
#
_cell.length_a   1.000
_cell.length_b   1.000
_cell.length_c   1.000
_cell.angle_alpha   90.00
_cell.angle_beta   90.00
_cell.angle_gamma   90.00
#
_symmetry.space_group_name_H-M   'P 1'
#
loop_
_entity.id
_entity.type
_entity.pdbx_description
1 polymer ?
#
loop_
_entity_poly.entity_id
_entity_poly.type
_entity_poly.pdbx_seq_one_letter_code
_entity_poly.pdbx_strand_id
1 'polypeptide(L)'
;MIFIKILILNTKNIVQKIVDISIGNTFSAHIEPKRIFEEILKTGMSTFILVHNHPSGDVTPSMNDIKTTKDIKNGAELLGLKLLDHVIIGDGNYKSILTLA
;
A
#
# COMPACT_ATOMS: atom_id res chain seq x y z
N MET A 1 15.25 1.62 -7.49
CA MET A 1 14.90 0.76 -6.35
C MET A 1 13.38 0.78 -6.15
N ILE A 2 12.77 -0.37 -5.99
CA ILE A 2 11.33 -0.47 -5.72
C ILE A 2 11.10 -0.46 -4.22
N PHE A 3 10.22 0.40 -3.74
CA PHE A 3 9.81 0.40 -2.34
C PHE A 3 8.30 0.22 -2.22
N ILE A 4 7.91 -0.32 -1.08
CA ILE A 4 6.52 -0.42 -0.66
C ILE A 4 6.44 0.11 0.75
N LYS A 5 5.56 1.07 0.97
CA LYS A 5 5.35 1.69 2.28
C LYS A 5 3.88 1.69 2.61
N ILE A 6 3.57 1.69 3.90
CA ILE A 6 2.22 1.97 4.37
C ILE A 6 2.25 3.24 5.22
N LEU A 7 1.20 4.05 5.04
CA LEU A 7 0.94 5.23 5.86
C LEU A 7 -0.24 4.87 6.75
N ILE A 8 -0.03 4.87 8.05
CA ILE A 8 -1.07 4.53 9.03
C ILE A 8 -1.65 5.83 9.56
N LEU A 9 -2.99 5.94 9.47
CA LEU A 9 -3.71 7.18 9.72
C LEU A 9 -4.57 7.06 10.98
N ASN A 10 -4.76 8.19 11.66
CA ASN A 10 -5.75 8.26 12.73
C ASN A 10 -7.17 8.47 12.16
N THR A 11 -8.16 8.59 13.05
CA THR A 11 -9.55 8.77 12.67
C THR A 11 -9.84 10.07 11.90
N LYS A 12 -8.92 11.02 11.93
CA LYS A 12 -9.00 12.26 11.17
C LYS A 12 -8.23 12.20 9.86
N ASN A 13 -7.76 11.00 9.48
CA ASN A 13 -6.94 10.77 8.29
C ASN A 13 -5.60 11.51 8.31
N ILE A 14 -5.05 11.73 9.51
CA ILE A 14 -3.72 12.31 9.67
C ILE A 14 -2.70 11.17 9.81
N VAL A 15 -1.62 11.23 9.05
CA VAL A 15 -0.56 10.22 9.09
C VAL A 15 0.11 10.21 10.47
N GLN A 16 0.09 9.05 11.11
CA GLN A 16 0.71 8.82 12.42
C GLN A 16 2.01 8.04 12.30
N LYS A 17 2.11 7.16 11.31
CA LYS A 17 3.28 6.31 11.16
C LYS A 17 3.47 5.93 9.69
N ILE A 18 4.72 5.91 9.25
CA ILE A 18 5.11 5.41 7.93
C ILE A 18 5.99 4.20 8.16
N VAL A 19 5.63 3.07 7.54
CA VAL A 19 6.36 1.81 7.70
C VAL A 19 6.84 1.31 6.36
N ASP A 20 8.12 0.97 6.27
CA ASP A 20 8.66 0.27 5.11
C ASP A 20 8.26 -1.19 5.15
N ILE A 21 7.59 -1.65 4.11
CA ILE A 21 7.10 -3.03 3.99
C ILE A 21 7.96 -3.85 3.05
N SER A 22 8.58 -3.19 2.07
CA SER A 22 9.28 -3.90 1.00
C SER A 22 10.53 -4.60 1.50
N ILE A 23 10.66 -5.86 1.10
CA ILE A 23 11.85 -6.67 1.30
C ILE A 23 12.41 -7.07 -0.08
N GLY A 24 11.97 -6.37 -1.12
CA GLY A 24 12.32 -6.71 -2.50
C GLY A 24 13.70 -6.22 -2.89
N ASN A 25 14.19 -6.78 -3.99
CA ASN A 25 15.41 -6.32 -4.62
C ASN A 25 15.12 -5.13 -5.55
N THR A 26 16.10 -4.76 -6.37
CA THR A 26 16.03 -3.61 -7.26
C THR A 26 14.92 -3.70 -8.32
N PHE A 27 14.52 -4.91 -8.69
CA PHE A 27 13.66 -5.15 -9.85
C PHE A 27 12.25 -5.59 -9.47
N SER A 28 12.07 -6.10 -8.27
CA SER A 28 10.77 -6.54 -7.83
C SER A 28 10.62 -6.33 -6.33
N ALA A 29 9.44 -5.90 -5.93
CA ALA A 29 9.04 -5.86 -4.54
C ALA A 29 7.85 -6.79 -4.37
N HIS A 30 7.90 -7.62 -3.35
CA HIS A 30 6.85 -8.56 -3.03
C HIS A 30 6.03 -8.02 -1.87
N ILE A 31 4.72 -7.94 -2.07
CA ILE A 31 3.80 -7.48 -1.02
C ILE A 31 3.26 -8.69 -0.28
N GLU A 32 3.55 -8.78 1.02
CA GLU A 32 2.99 -9.80 1.88
C GLU A 32 1.87 -9.18 2.74
N PRO A 33 0.61 -9.56 2.52
CA PRO A 33 -0.51 -9.03 3.30
C PRO A 33 -0.31 -9.20 4.80
N LYS A 34 0.21 -10.34 5.22
CA LYS A 34 0.46 -10.62 6.64
C LYS A 34 1.32 -9.55 7.29
N ARG A 35 2.42 -9.14 6.64
CA ARG A 35 3.31 -8.14 7.20
C ARG A 35 2.65 -6.77 7.29
N ILE A 36 1.86 -6.40 6.30
CA ILE A 36 1.10 -5.15 6.32
C ILE A 36 0.15 -5.12 7.52
N PHE A 37 -0.64 -6.17 7.68
CA PHE A 37 -1.63 -6.24 8.75
C PHE A 37 -0.99 -6.30 10.12
N GLU A 38 0.13 -7.03 10.28
CA GLU A 38 0.87 -7.05 11.55
C GLU A 38 1.27 -5.65 11.99
N GLU A 39 1.81 -4.85 11.07
CA GLU A 39 2.27 -3.50 11.40
C GLU A 39 1.11 -2.58 11.77
N ILE A 40 -0.03 -2.71 11.11
CA ILE A 40 -1.20 -1.89 11.42
C ILE A 40 -1.79 -2.30 12.77
N LEU A 41 -1.94 -3.60 13.00
CA LEU A 41 -2.54 -4.11 14.24
C LEU A 41 -1.74 -3.72 15.49
N LYS A 42 -0.42 -3.59 15.38
CA LYS A 42 0.42 -3.13 16.48
C LYS A 42 0.08 -1.70 16.96
N THR A 43 -0.49 -0.89 16.09
CA THR A 43 -0.75 0.51 16.36
C THR A 43 -2.10 0.76 17.05
N GLY A 44 -3.01 -0.20 16.94
CA GLY A 44 -4.40 -0.01 17.35
C GLY A 44 -5.21 0.86 16.39
N MET A 45 -4.59 1.38 15.33
CA MET A 45 -5.28 2.15 14.29
C MET A 45 -5.84 1.21 13.23
N SER A 46 -6.71 1.73 12.35
CA SER A 46 -7.44 0.89 11.41
C SER A 46 -7.32 1.35 9.96
N THR A 47 -6.97 2.59 9.71
CA THR A 47 -6.95 3.17 8.37
C THR A 47 -5.52 3.30 7.86
N PHE A 48 -5.29 2.91 6.61
CA PHE A 48 -3.96 2.99 6.02
C PHE A 48 -4.01 3.25 4.53
N ILE A 49 -2.89 3.75 4.00
CA ILE A 49 -2.65 3.94 2.57
C ILE A 49 -1.45 3.09 2.20
N LEU A 50 -1.55 2.38 1.08
CA LEU A 50 -0.45 1.61 0.51
C LEU A 50 0.20 2.44 -0.59
N VAL A 51 1.52 2.54 -0.57
CA VAL A 51 2.28 3.33 -1.55
C VAL A 51 3.41 2.48 -2.10
N HIS A 52 3.55 2.43 -3.41
CA HIS A 52 4.74 1.87 -4.02
C HIS A 52 5.16 2.70 -5.24
N ASN A 53 6.42 2.59 -5.62
CA ASN A 53 6.95 3.33 -6.75
C ASN A 53 7.15 2.45 -7.97
N HIS A 54 7.00 3.06 -9.14
CA HIS A 54 7.43 2.47 -10.41
C HIS A 54 8.69 3.23 -10.86
N PRO A 55 9.88 2.63 -10.76
CA PRO A 55 11.14 3.32 -11.10
C PRO A 55 11.22 3.81 -12.54
N SER A 56 10.46 3.21 -13.44
CA SER A 56 10.39 3.65 -14.84
C SER A 56 9.75 5.03 -15.01
N GLY A 57 9.02 5.51 -13.99
CA GLY A 57 8.25 6.73 -14.08
C GLY A 57 6.84 6.55 -14.64
N ASP A 58 6.54 5.41 -15.24
CA ASP A 58 5.20 5.09 -15.75
C ASP A 58 4.36 4.54 -14.60
N VAL A 59 3.34 5.30 -14.21
CA VAL A 59 2.48 4.96 -13.07
C VAL A 59 1.30 4.05 -13.44
N THR A 60 1.26 3.55 -14.67
CA THR A 60 0.23 2.60 -15.08
C THR A 60 0.32 1.33 -14.24
N PRO A 61 -0.77 0.92 -13.57
CA PRO A 61 -0.73 -0.28 -12.74
C PRO A 61 -0.62 -1.54 -13.60
N SER A 62 0.12 -2.52 -13.11
CA SER A 62 0.12 -3.85 -13.69
C SER A 62 -1.13 -4.61 -13.26
N MET A 63 -1.43 -5.72 -13.95
CA MET A 63 -2.49 -6.63 -13.52
C MET A 63 -2.24 -7.15 -12.11
N ASN A 64 -0.98 -7.41 -11.78
CA ASN A 64 -0.59 -7.87 -10.45
C ASN A 64 -0.80 -6.78 -9.40
N ASP A 65 -0.55 -5.52 -9.72
CA ASP A 65 -0.81 -4.39 -8.82
C ASP A 65 -2.30 -4.34 -8.44
N ILE A 66 -3.17 -4.48 -9.43
CA ILE A 66 -4.62 -4.44 -9.23
C ILE A 66 -5.08 -5.63 -8.39
N LYS A 67 -4.59 -6.83 -8.70
CA LYS A 67 -4.93 -8.05 -7.96
C LYS A 67 -4.48 -7.94 -6.50
N THR A 68 -3.25 -7.51 -6.28
CA THR A 68 -2.71 -7.32 -4.93
C THR A 68 -3.53 -6.31 -4.14
N THR A 69 -3.89 -5.20 -4.76
CA THR A 69 -4.74 -4.18 -4.12
C THR A 69 -6.06 -4.77 -3.69
N LYS A 70 -6.68 -5.57 -4.54
CA LYS A 70 -7.94 -6.24 -4.24
C LYS A 70 -7.79 -7.20 -3.05
N ASP A 71 -6.74 -7.99 -3.02
CA ASP A 71 -6.47 -8.94 -1.94
C ASP A 71 -6.26 -8.21 -0.60
N ILE A 72 -5.48 -7.12 -0.61
CA ILE A 72 -5.25 -6.30 0.58
C ILE A 72 -6.55 -5.66 1.06
N LYS A 73 -7.33 -5.09 0.15
CA LYS A 73 -8.62 -4.49 0.48
C LYS A 73 -9.55 -5.49 1.16
N ASN A 74 -9.69 -6.68 0.57
CA ASN A 74 -10.57 -7.72 1.10
C ASN A 74 -10.08 -8.24 2.45
N GLY A 75 -8.78 -8.46 2.59
CA GLY A 75 -8.19 -8.89 3.87
C GLY A 75 -8.35 -7.85 4.96
N ALA A 76 -8.15 -6.57 4.62
CA ALA A 76 -8.36 -5.47 5.55
C ALA A 76 -9.79 -5.45 6.09
N GLU A 77 -10.78 -5.56 5.21
CA GLU A 77 -12.18 -5.56 5.60
C GLU A 77 -12.51 -6.69 6.59
N LEU A 78 -11.96 -7.88 6.36
CA LEU A 78 -12.15 -9.01 7.27
C LEU A 78 -11.61 -8.75 8.67
N LEU A 79 -10.56 -7.95 8.77
CA LEU A 79 -9.91 -7.61 10.04
C LEU A 79 -10.43 -6.32 10.69
N GLY A 80 -11.44 -5.69 10.09
CA GLY A 80 -11.94 -4.40 10.58
C GLY A 80 -11.00 -3.25 10.27
N LEU A 81 -10.11 -3.42 9.30
CA LEU A 81 -9.20 -2.38 8.82
C LEU A 81 -9.74 -1.77 7.53
N LYS A 82 -9.19 -0.63 7.14
CA LYS A 82 -9.62 0.06 5.93
C LYS A 82 -8.41 0.49 5.09
N LEU A 83 -8.31 -0.06 3.89
CA LEU A 83 -7.41 0.47 2.87
C LEU A 83 -8.05 1.71 2.26
N LEU A 84 -7.56 2.87 2.64
CA LEU A 84 -8.10 4.15 2.16
C LEU A 84 -7.75 4.40 0.71
N ASP A 85 -6.52 4.08 0.32
CA ASP A 85 -6.06 4.19 -1.06
C ASP A 85 -4.81 3.34 -1.29
N HIS A 86 -4.52 3.09 -2.57
CA HIS A 86 -3.26 2.54 -3.03
C HIS A 86 -2.72 3.49 -4.10
N VAL A 87 -1.55 4.06 -3.85
CA VAL A 87 -0.94 5.08 -4.71
C VAL A 87 0.35 4.56 -5.33
N ILE A 88 0.45 4.66 -6.64
CA ILE A 88 1.69 4.38 -7.36
C ILE A 88 2.39 5.71 -7.62
N ILE A 89 3.66 5.78 -7.27
CA ILE A 89 4.50 6.97 -7.48
C ILE A 89 5.46 6.72 -8.63
N GLY A 90 5.50 7.64 -9.57
CA GLY A 90 6.48 7.67 -10.65
C GLY A 90 7.43 8.84 -10.49
N ASP A 91 8.06 9.24 -11.59
CA ASP A 91 8.97 10.39 -11.62
C ASP A 91 8.13 11.66 -11.84
N GLY A 92 7.89 12.38 -10.74
CA GLY A 92 7.12 13.62 -10.76
C GLY A 92 5.61 13.45 -10.95
N ASN A 93 5.10 12.21 -10.87
CA ASN A 93 3.68 11.92 -11.02
C ASN A 93 3.24 10.79 -10.09
N TYR A 94 1.94 10.59 -9.99
CA TYR A 94 1.38 9.51 -9.18
C TYR A 94 0.01 9.09 -9.72
N LYS A 95 -0.47 7.94 -9.30
CA LYS A 95 -1.80 7.45 -9.64
C LYS A 95 -2.43 6.70 -8.48
N SER A 96 -3.66 7.07 -8.15
CA SER A 96 -4.50 6.34 -7.21
C SER A 96 -5.17 5.18 -7.95
N ILE A 97 -5.06 3.97 -7.41
CA ILE A 97 -5.55 2.76 -8.09
C ILE A 97 -6.58 1.95 -7.31
N LEU A 98 -7.00 2.43 -6.14
CA LEU A 98 -7.96 1.68 -5.32
C LEU A 98 -9.26 1.38 -6.08
N THR A 99 -9.75 2.32 -6.87
CA THR A 99 -11.00 2.17 -7.62
C THR A 99 -10.92 1.14 -8.74
N LEU A 100 -9.72 0.70 -9.10
CA LEU A 100 -9.51 -0.33 -10.12
C LEU A 100 -9.57 -1.75 -9.55
N ALA A 101 -9.61 -1.86 -8.23
CA ALA A 101 -9.57 -3.16 -7.56
C ALA A 101 -10.95 -3.70 -7.22
#